data_19e6d0f0f78c658b75f2cbb1f3b387ae
#
_entry.id   19e6d0f0f78c658b75f2cbb1f3b387ae
#
_cell.length_a   1.000
_cell.length_b   1.000
_cell.length_c   1.000
_cell.angle_alpha   90.00
_cell.angle_beta   90.00
_cell.angle_gamma   90.00
#
_symmetry.space_group_name_H-M   'P 1'
#
loop_
_entity.id
_entity.type
_entity.pdbx_description
1 polymer ?
#
loop_
_entity_poly.entity_id
_entity_poly.type
_entity_poly.pdbx_seq_one_letter_code
_entity_poly.pdbx_strand_id
1 'polypeptide(L)'
;MNTSNLKSLNEIINNQKLIYSIYAFIKSVYGNKRGRKYKVSLIYQIVITIFKLRYNLPDRVLEGLLKIDHVTISRIIQRISLYIGNIKLPRDNKNELNIEYYVVDTTTIRIGKGKNKSTYSGYKNYHGIKYQLICDNKSKIINTSQGYEASIHDKKIFQKEYEEIKSKINQELKILGDKAYVGLEKENVKTSNRKVFKYP
;
A
#
# COMPACT_ATOMS: atom_id res chain seq x y z
N MET A 1 -15.69 -1.19 -27.30
CA MET A 1 -14.63 -1.42 -26.32
C MET A 1 -13.99 -2.75 -26.63
N ASN A 2 -12.69 -2.78 -26.93
CA ASN A 2 -12.03 -3.98 -27.45
C ASN A 2 -11.79 -4.96 -26.30
N THR A 3 -12.57 -6.02 -26.19
CA THR A 3 -12.49 -7.04 -25.15
C THR A 3 -11.16 -7.80 -25.14
N SER A 4 -10.43 -7.77 -26.27
CA SER A 4 -9.09 -8.39 -26.42
C SER A 4 -8.04 -7.72 -25.52
N ASN A 5 -8.04 -6.39 -25.44
CA ASN A 5 -7.04 -5.65 -24.62
C ASN A 5 -7.22 -5.86 -23.12
N LEU A 6 -8.40 -6.24 -22.69
CA LEU A 6 -8.71 -6.49 -21.27
C LEU A 6 -8.43 -7.93 -20.88
N LYS A 7 -8.51 -8.87 -21.83
CA LYS A 7 -8.04 -10.25 -21.60
C LYS A 7 -6.53 -10.28 -21.38
N SER A 8 -5.76 -9.56 -22.18
CA SER A 8 -4.30 -9.47 -22.01
C SER A 8 -3.89 -8.82 -20.68
N LEU A 9 -4.64 -7.84 -20.18
CA LEU A 9 -4.39 -7.29 -18.84
C LEU A 9 -4.64 -8.31 -17.71
N ASN A 10 -5.68 -9.14 -17.83
CA ASN A 10 -5.95 -10.22 -16.88
C ASN A 10 -4.82 -11.27 -16.85
N GLU A 11 -4.27 -11.60 -18.01
CA GLU A 11 -3.14 -12.52 -18.14
C GLU A 11 -1.86 -11.94 -17.51
N ILE A 12 -1.61 -10.64 -17.71
CA ILE A 12 -0.46 -9.93 -17.12
C ILE A 12 -0.55 -9.87 -15.58
N ILE A 13 -1.76 -9.74 -15.02
CA ILE A 13 -1.96 -9.71 -13.56
C ILE A 13 -1.78 -11.10 -12.95
N ASN A 14 -1.99 -12.16 -13.71
CA ASN A 14 -1.82 -13.58 -13.36
C ASN A 14 -2.43 -13.99 -11.99
N ASN A 15 -3.52 -13.32 -11.56
CA ASN A 15 -4.15 -13.60 -10.28
C ASN A 15 -5.69 -13.47 -10.34
N GLN A 16 -6.30 -14.37 -11.11
CA GLN A 16 -7.75 -14.38 -11.29
C GLN A 16 -8.51 -14.55 -9.96
N LYS A 17 -8.01 -15.39 -9.05
CA LYS A 17 -8.62 -15.61 -7.73
C LYS A 17 -8.75 -14.29 -6.95
N LEU A 18 -7.70 -13.48 -6.92
CA LEU A 18 -7.72 -12.18 -6.26
C LEU A 18 -8.78 -11.25 -6.85
N ILE A 19 -8.86 -11.16 -8.18
CA ILE A 19 -9.83 -10.30 -8.88
C ILE A 19 -11.26 -10.71 -8.54
N TYR A 20 -11.56 -12.01 -8.57
CA TYR A 20 -12.90 -12.51 -8.23
C TYR A 20 -13.24 -12.36 -6.74
N SER A 21 -12.27 -12.51 -5.84
CA SER A 21 -12.47 -12.25 -4.41
C SER A 21 -12.79 -10.78 -4.13
N ILE A 22 -12.06 -9.86 -4.76
CA ILE A 22 -12.33 -8.42 -4.68
C ILE A 22 -13.70 -8.10 -5.29
N TYR A 23 -14.04 -8.68 -6.43
CA TYR A 23 -15.34 -8.50 -7.07
C TYR A 23 -16.49 -8.95 -6.18
N ALA A 24 -16.39 -10.15 -5.60
CA ALA A 24 -17.41 -10.69 -4.71
C ALA A 24 -17.59 -9.80 -3.47
N PHE A 25 -16.49 -9.35 -2.87
CA PHE A 25 -16.51 -8.42 -1.73
C PHE A 25 -17.19 -7.09 -2.10
N ILE A 26 -16.75 -6.44 -3.18
CA ILE A 26 -17.34 -5.15 -3.59
C ILE A 26 -18.84 -5.32 -3.88
N LYS A 27 -19.23 -6.41 -4.53
CA LYS A 27 -20.64 -6.69 -4.85
C LYS A 27 -21.47 -6.95 -3.59
N SER A 28 -20.92 -7.63 -2.58
CA SER A 28 -21.63 -7.91 -1.33
C SER A 28 -21.83 -6.65 -0.47
N VAL A 29 -20.80 -5.80 -0.38
CA VAL A 29 -20.82 -4.62 0.52
C VAL A 29 -21.50 -3.42 -0.12
N TYR A 30 -21.26 -3.18 -1.40
CA TYR A 30 -21.73 -1.96 -2.09
C TYR A 30 -22.93 -2.19 -3.02
N GLY A 31 -23.37 -3.44 -3.19
CA GLY A 31 -24.61 -3.85 -3.81
C GLY A 31 -24.90 -3.27 -5.20
N ASN A 32 -26.13 -3.40 -5.62
CA ASN A 32 -26.62 -2.76 -6.85
C ASN A 32 -27.07 -1.33 -6.54
N LYS A 33 -26.20 -0.36 -6.74
CA LYS A 33 -26.61 1.06 -6.65
C LYS A 33 -27.66 1.34 -7.74
N ARG A 34 -28.78 1.95 -7.34
CA ARG A 34 -29.76 2.52 -8.28
C ARG A 34 -29.08 3.63 -9.09
N GLY A 35 -29.36 3.70 -10.39
CA GLY A 35 -28.86 4.75 -11.25
C GLY A 35 -28.28 4.24 -12.58
N ARG A 36 -27.66 5.14 -13.35
CA ARG A 36 -27.07 4.82 -14.67
C ARG A 36 -25.95 3.80 -14.50
N LYS A 37 -26.01 2.71 -15.27
CA LYS A 37 -24.96 1.69 -15.31
C LYS A 37 -23.63 2.29 -15.81
N TYR A 38 -22.53 1.85 -15.23
CA TYR A 38 -21.21 2.25 -15.70
C TYR A 38 -20.92 1.66 -17.08
N LYS A 39 -20.28 2.44 -17.95
CA LYS A 39 -19.83 1.97 -19.28
C LYS A 39 -18.81 0.83 -19.19
N VAL A 40 -18.01 0.80 -18.13
CA VAL A 40 -17.00 -0.23 -17.85
C VAL A 40 -17.53 -1.17 -16.79
N SER A 41 -17.52 -2.48 -17.02
CA SER A 41 -17.98 -3.46 -16.04
C SER A 41 -17.14 -3.44 -14.76
N LEU A 42 -17.70 -3.84 -13.62
CA LEU A 42 -17.01 -3.79 -12.33
C LEU A 42 -15.72 -4.62 -12.34
N ILE A 43 -15.71 -5.79 -12.96
CA ILE A 43 -14.51 -6.63 -13.09
C ILE A 43 -13.39 -5.85 -13.78
N TYR A 44 -13.69 -5.20 -14.90
CA TYR A 44 -12.70 -4.43 -15.64
C TYR A 44 -12.22 -3.20 -14.87
N GLN A 45 -13.08 -2.56 -14.09
CA GLN A 45 -12.66 -1.47 -13.21
C GLN A 45 -11.65 -1.95 -12.16
N ILE A 46 -11.87 -3.15 -11.59
CA ILE A 46 -10.94 -3.78 -10.64
C ILE A 46 -9.62 -4.08 -11.32
N VAL A 47 -9.64 -4.70 -12.50
CA VAL A 47 -8.44 -5.03 -13.29
C VAL A 47 -7.62 -3.78 -13.61
N ILE A 48 -8.25 -2.72 -14.11
CA ILE A 48 -7.59 -1.43 -14.42
C ILE A 48 -6.92 -0.87 -13.16
N THR A 49 -7.63 -0.90 -12.03
CA THR A 49 -7.10 -0.37 -10.77
C THR A 49 -5.92 -1.18 -10.27
N ILE A 50 -6.00 -2.51 -10.24
CA ILE A 50 -4.88 -3.37 -9.83
C ILE A 50 -3.69 -3.17 -10.76
N PHE A 51 -3.91 -3.07 -12.06
CA PHE A 51 -2.86 -2.84 -13.04
C PHE A 51 -2.16 -1.48 -12.80
N LYS A 52 -2.94 -0.43 -12.59
CA LYS A 52 -2.42 0.89 -12.23
C LYS A 52 -1.58 0.84 -10.94
N LEU A 53 -2.10 0.23 -9.88
CA LEU A 53 -1.42 0.15 -8.58
C LEU A 53 -0.13 -0.69 -8.67
N ARG A 54 -0.13 -1.77 -9.44
CA ARG A 54 1.03 -2.65 -9.60
C ARG A 54 2.16 -2.02 -10.40
N TYR A 55 1.85 -1.33 -11.47
CA TYR A 55 2.84 -0.81 -12.43
C TYR A 55 3.03 0.71 -12.35
N ASN A 56 2.25 1.39 -11.52
CA ASN A 56 2.27 2.85 -11.35
C ASN A 56 2.24 3.66 -12.67
N LEU A 57 1.47 3.17 -13.64
CA LEU A 57 1.39 3.81 -14.96
C LEU A 57 0.63 5.14 -14.90
N PRO A 58 1.04 6.19 -15.63
CA PRO A 58 0.25 7.40 -15.80
C PRO A 58 -1.13 7.11 -16.43
N ASP A 59 -2.17 7.84 -16.01
CA ASP A 59 -3.55 7.63 -16.51
C ASP A 59 -3.66 7.83 -18.02
N ARG A 60 -2.84 8.74 -18.60
CA ARG A 60 -2.77 8.96 -20.05
C ARG A 60 -2.17 7.76 -20.80
N VAL A 61 -1.24 7.03 -20.20
CA VAL A 61 -0.71 5.80 -20.81
C VAL A 61 -1.80 4.73 -20.81
N LEU A 62 -2.56 4.62 -19.72
CA LEU A 62 -3.72 3.73 -19.65
C LEU A 62 -4.81 4.11 -20.67
N GLU A 63 -5.06 5.41 -20.90
CA GLU A 63 -5.95 5.90 -21.94
C GLU A 63 -5.53 5.39 -23.32
N GLY A 64 -4.24 5.53 -23.65
CA GLY A 64 -3.69 5.02 -24.92
C GLY A 64 -3.85 3.51 -25.11
N LEU A 65 -3.64 2.74 -24.03
CA LEU A 65 -3.73 1.29 -24.04
C LEU A 65 -5.17 0.78 -24.08
N LEU A 66 -6.06 1.39 -23.29
CA LEU A 66 -7.41 0.87 -23.06
C LEU A 66 -8.47 1.54 -23.92
N LYS A 67 -8.14 2.66 -24.55
CA LYS A 67 -9.09 3.50 -25.30
C LYS A 67 -10.28 3.95 -24.43
N ILE A 68 -9.99 4.24 -23.17
CA ILE A 68 -10.90 4.82 -22.18
C ILE A 68 -10.30 6.17 -21.79
N ASP A 69 -11.12 7.21 -21.77
CA ASP A 69 -10.70 8.56 -21.39
C ASP A 69 -10.05 8.56 -19.98
N HIS A 70 -8.93 9.28 -19.84
CA HIS A 70 -8.13 9.33 -18.62
C HIS A 70 -8.90 9.86 -17.41
N VAL A 71 -9.89 10.76 -17.60
CA VAL A 71 -10.76 11.24 -16.50
C VAL A 71 -11.65 10.10 -15.98
N THR A 72 -12.16 9.27 -16.90
CA THR A 72 -12.92 8.08 -16.54
C THR A 72 -12.04 7.07 -15.80
N ILE A 73 -10.80 6.84 -16.27
CA ILE A 73 -9.81 5.97 -15.61
C ILE A 73 -9.52 6.49 -14.19
N SER A 74 -9.23 7.78 -14.03
CA SER A 74 -8.97 8.39 -12.72
C SER A 74 -10.14 8.19 -11.74
N ARG A 75 -11.39 8.41 -12.20
CA ARG A 75 -12.59 8.18 -11.38
C ARG A 75 -12.77 6.70 -11.00
N ILE A 76 -12.46 5.78 -11.91
CA ILE A 76 -12.47 4.33 -11.64
C ILE A 76 -11.47 4.02 -10.54
N ILE A 77 -10.22 4.45 -10.70
CA ILE A 77 -9.11 4.17 -9.76
C ILE A 77 -9.47 4.70 -8.38
N GLN A 78 -9.89 5.96 -8.26
CA GLN A 78 -10.26 6.56 -6.98
C GLN A 78 -11.36 5.75 -6.27
N ARG A 79 -12.43 5.39 -6.97
CA ARG A 79 -13.53 4.64 -6.40
C ARG A 79 -13.13 3.22 -5.99
N ILE A 80 -12.47 2.48 -6.87
CA ILE A 80 -12.11 1.07 -6.62
C ILE A 80 -11.02 0.97 -5.56
N SER A 81 -10.06 1.90 -5.53
CA SER A 81 -9.03 1.93 -4.48
C SER A 81 -9.64 2.12 -3.08
N LEU A 82 -10.67 2.97 -2.94
CA LEU A 82 -11.39 3.11 -1.67
C LEU A 82 -12.06 1.78 -1.25
N TYR A 83 -12.63 1.04 -2.20
CA TYR A 83 -13.25 -0.25 -1.91
C TYR A 83 -12.21 -1.29 -1.51
N ILE A 84 -11.07 -1.35 -2.24
CA ILE A 84 -9.97 -2.27 -1.92
C ILE A 84 -9.37 -1.94 -0.56
N GLY A 85 -9.19 -0.66 -0.23
CA GLY A 85 -8.64 -0.22 1.06
C GLY A 85 -9.48 -0.64 2.27
N ASN A 86 -10.77 -0.91 2.07
CA ASN A 86 -11.66 -1.40 3.12
C ASN A 86 -11.66 -2.95 3.26
N ILE A 87 -10.94 -3.67 2.41
CA ILE A 87 -10.85 -5.12 2.50
C ILE A 87 -9.89 -5.50 3.63
N LYS A 88 -10.44 -6.09 4.70
CA LYS A 88 -9.62 -6.74 5.70
C LYS A 88 -9.20 -8.11 5.18
N LEU A 89 -7.96 -8.22 4.70
CA LEU A 89 -7.42 -9.51 4.29
C LEU A 89 -7.26 -10.41 5.52
N PRO A 90 -7.72 -11.67 5.46
CA PRO A 90 -7.44 -12.63 6.53
C PRO A 90 -5.93 -12.77 6.67
N ARG A 91 -5.45 -12.76 7.92
CA ARG A 91 -4.05 -13.08 8.20
C ARG A 91 -3.85 -14.56 7.86
N ASP A 92 -2.86 -14.85 7.04
CA ASP A 92 -2.41 -16.21 6.80
C ASP A 92 -1.60 -16.68 8.01
N ASN A 93 -2.29 -17.18 9.06
CA ASN A 93 -1.66 -17.70 10.27
C ASN A 93 -0.69 -18.86 9.99
N LYS A 94 -0.78 -19.50 8.82
CA LYS A 94 0.12 -20.60 8.42
C LYS A 94 1.57 -20.18 8.18
N ASN A 95 1.83 -18.88 7.94
CA ASN A 95 3.18 -18.36 7.70
C ASN A 95 3.85 -17.74 8.93
N GLU A 96 3.14 -17.61 10.06
CA GLU A 96 3.71 -17.02 11.29
C GLU A 96 4.78 -17.90 11.95
N LEU A 97 4.77 -19.20 11.69
CA LEU A 97 5.72 -20.17 12.27
C LEU A 97 7.18 -20.01 11.82
N ASN A 98 7.44 -19.21 10.79
CA ASN A 98 8.78 -19.02 10.21
C ASN A 98 9.21 -17.56 10.13
N ILE A 99 8.67 -16.70 11.00
CA ILE A 99 9.11 -15.30 11.11
C ILE A 99 10.25 -15.26 12.12
N GLU A 100 11.41 -14.75 11.71
CA GLU A 100 12.60 -14.66 12.56
C GLU A 100 12.77 -13.24 13.12
N TYR A 101 12.43 -12.23 12.34
CA TYR A 101 12.50 -10.82 12.71
C TYR A 101 11.55 -9.97 11.82
N TYR A 102 11.31 -8.76 12.26
CA TYR A 102 10.60 -7.75 11.49
C TYR A 102 11.56 -6.64 11.06
N VAL A 103 11.22 -5.94 10.01
CA VAL A 103 11.93 -4.75 9.54
C VAL A 103 10.97 -3.58 9.52
N VAL A 104 11.39 -2.44 10.06
CA VAL A 104 10.62 -1.19 10.01
C VAL A 104 11.37 -0.15 9.19
N ASP A 105 10.65 0.50 8.29
CA ASP A 105 11.14 1.63 7.49
C ASP A 105 9.99 2.59 7.15
N THR A 106 10.33 3.80 6.73
CA THR A 106 9.36 4.78 6.26
C THR A 106 9.56 5.12 4.81
N THR A 107 8.47 5.24 4.10
CA THR A 107 8.44 5.77 2.74
C THR A 107 7.64 7.06 2.68
N THR A 108 8.04 8.00 1.82
CA THR A 108 7.34 9.26 1.63
C THR A 108 6.81 9.35 0.22
N ILE A 109 5.49 9.44 0.09
CA ILE A 109 4.83 9.67 -1.19
C ILE A 109 4.80 11.17 -1.45
N ARG A 110 5.43 11.58 -2.55
CA ARG A 110 5.43 12.99 -2.97
C ARG A 110 4.03 13.44 -3.34
N ILE A 111 3.64 14.62 -2.84
CA ILE A 111 2.39 15.29 -3.19
C ILE A 111 2.69 16.61 -3.89
N GLY A 112 1.69 17.19 -4.56
CA GLY A 112 1.80 18.55 -5.12
C GLY A 112 2.09 19.58 -4.04
N LYS A 113 2.57 20.75 -4.43
CA LYS A 113 2.87 21.85 -3.51
C LYS A 113 1.61 22.23 -2.73
N GLY A 114 1.55 21.81 -1.47
CA GLY A 114 0.43 22.11 -0.57
C GLY A 114 0.60 23.47 0.12
N LYS A 115 -0.50 24.03 0.60
CA LYS A 115 -0.47 25.25 1.44
C LYS A 115 0.09 24.98 2.84
N ASN A 116 0.07 23.72 3.29
CA ASN A 116 0.51 23.32 4.61
C ASN A 116 2.02 23.06 4.65
N LYS A 117 2.74 23.85 5.44
CA LYS A 117 4.21 23.72 5.61
C LYS A 117 4.60 22.39 6.29
N SER A 118 3.74 21.79 7.10
CA SER A 118 4.01 20.54 7.81
C SER A 118 4.21 19.33 6.89
N THR A 119 3.64 19.37 5.68
CA THR A 119 3.87 18.32 4.67
C THR A 119 5.24 18.44 3.99
N TYR A 120 5.98 19.52 4.21
CA TYR A 120 7.31 19.73 3.62
C TYR A 120 8.39 18.96 4.39
N SER A 121 9.15 18.16 3.68
CA SER A 121 10.35 17.49 4.21
C SER A 121 11.60 18.29 3.84
N GLY A 122 12.25 18.92 4.81
CA GLY A 122 13.50 19.63 4.59
C GLY A 122 14.63 18.73 4.09
N TYR A 123 14.67 17.46 4.55
CA TYR A 123 15.66 16.48 4.10
C TYR A 123 15.46 16.07 2.64
N LYS A 124 14.20 15.87 2.20
CA LYS A 124 13.88 15.44 0.83
C LYS A 124 13.59 16.60 -0.14
N ASN A 125 13.49 17.83 0.37
CA ASN A 125 13.20 19.05 -0.40
C ASN A 125 11.88 18.97 -1.23
N TYR A 126 10.85 18.28 -0.71
CA TYR A 126 9.51 18.25 -1.31
C TYR A 126 8.41 18.04 -0.28
N HIS A 127 7.17 18.35 -0.68
CA HIS A 127 5.97 18.03 0.09
C HIS A 127 5.59 16.56 -0.09
N GLY A 128 5.26 15.88 1.01
CA GLY A 128 4.89 14.48 0.98
C GLY A 128 4.04 14.03 2.15
N ILE A 129 3.49 12.84 2.01
CA ILE A 129 2.86 12.07 3.08
C ILE A 129 3.75 10.87 3.35
N LYS A 130 4.09 10.67 4.61
CA LYS A 130 4.96 9.61 5.08
C LYS A 130 4.12 8.44 5.59
N TYR A 131 4.52 7.23 5.21
CA TYR A 131 3.95 5.99 5.69
C TYR A 131 5.05 5.14 6.29
N GLN A 132 4.79 4.54 7.44
CA GLN A 132 5.67 3.55 8.04
C GLN A 132 5.19 2.16 7.67
N LEU A 133 6.12 1.30 7.28
CA LEU A 133 5.87 -0.07 6.89
C LEU A 133 6.59 -1.00 7.86
N ILE A 134 5.95 -2.08 8.25
CA ILE A 134 6.58 -3.19 8.96
C ILE A 134 6.44 -4.43 8.09
N CYS A 135 7.56 -5.05 7.78
CA CYS A 135 7.64 -6.26 6.98
C CYS A 135 8.26 -7.40 7.81
N ASP A 136 7.92 -8.64 7.45
CA ASP A 136 8.64 -9.81 7.97
C ASP A 136 9.95 -10.05 7.20
N ASN A 137 10.74 -11.05 7.65
CA ASN A 137 11.97 -11.48 6.99
C ASN A 137 11.80 -12.01 5.56
N LYS A 138 10.56 -12.21 5.09
CA LYS A 138 10.20 -12.59 3.72
C LYS A 138 9.67 -11.41 2.90
N SER A 139 9.86 -10.17 3.38
CA SER A 139 9.37 -8.94 2.76
C SER A 139 7.84 -8.84 2.63
N LYS A 140 7.07 -9.63 3.40
CA LYS A 140 5.62 -9.49 3.46
C LYS A 140 5.28 -8.32 4.38
N ILE A 141 4.46 -7.38 3.90
CA ILE A 141 3.99 -6.25 4.71
C ILE A 141 3.01 -6.76 5.77
N ILE A 142 3.35 -6.55 7.04
CA ILE A 142 2.55 -6.92 8.21
C ILE A 142 1.71 -5.74 8.69
N ASN A 143 2.30 -4.55 8.69
CA ASN A 143 1.61 -3.32 9.07
C ASN A 143 1.97 -2.16 8.16
N THR A 144 1.01 -1.29 7.93
CA THR A 144 1.18 0.01 7.27
C THR A 144 0.52 1.06 8.15
N SER A 145 1.25 2.08 8.56
CA SER A 145 0.69 3.18 9.34
C SER A 145 -0.33 3.99 8.52
N GLN A 146 -1.12 4.79 9.19
CA GLN A 146 -1.82 5.89 8.52
C GLN A 146 -0.82 6.88 7.89
N GLY A 147 -1.32 7.79 7.05
CA GLY A 147 -0.51 8.83 6.43
C GLY A 147 -0.13 9.92 7.43
N TYR A 148 1.16 10.18 7.57
CA TYR A 148 1.70 11.25 8.39
C TYR A 148 2.34 12.34 7.55
N GLU A 149 2.42 13.56 8.07
CA GLU A 149 3.13 14.66 7.44
C GLU A 149 4.63 14.33 7.30
N ALA A 150 5.23 14.66 6.16
CA ALA A 150 6.61 14.30 5.86
C ALA A 150 7.65 14.92 6.82
N SER A 151 7.29 15.97 7.55
CA SER A 151 8.12 16.60 8.59
C SER A 151 8.25 15.77 9.87
N ILE A 152 7.32 14.83 10.12
CA ILE A 152 7.32 14.04 11.35
C ILE A 152 8.46 13.03 11.31
N HIS A 153 9.23 12.95 12.42
CA HIS A 153 10.33 12.00 12.57
C HIS A 153 9.81 10.54 12.66
N ASP A 154 10.52 9.61 12.03
CA ASP A 154 10.13 8.20 11.90
C ASP A 154 9.91 7.51 13.25
N LYS A 155 10.77 7.79 14.23
CA LYS A 155 10.60 7.35 15.62
C LYS A 155 9.27 7.79 16.23
N LYS A 156 8.84 9.03 15.99
CA LYS A 156 7.56 9.54 16.51
C LYS A 156 6.36 8.83 15.88
N ILE A 157 6.47 8.45 14.60
CA ILE A 157 5.43 7.66 13.92
C ILE A 157 5.34 6.30 14.60
N PHE A 158 6.48 5.62 14.80
CA PHE A 158 6.52 4.32 15.46
C PHE A 158 5.87 4.36 16.85
N GLN A 159 6.21 5.35 17.66
CA GLN A 159 5.65 5.50 19.00
C GLN A 159 4.13 5.72 18.99
N LYS A 160 3.60 6.47 18.02
CA LYS A 160 2.15 6.69 17.88
C LYS A 160 1.39 5.43 17.45
N GLU A 161 2.01 4.61 16.62
CA GLU A 161 1.42 3.38 16.05
C GLU A 161 1.71 2.14 16.92
N TYR A 162 2.50 2.28 18.00
CA TYR A 162 3.09 1.15 18.72
C TYR A 162 2.05 0.14 19.22
N GLU A 163 0.94 0.59 19.80
CA GLU A 163 -0.11 -0.31 20.30
C GLU A 163 -0.76 -1.11 19.17
N GLU A 164 -0.97 -0.49 18.01
CA GLU A 164 -1.47 -1.18 16.83
C GLU A 164 -0.44 -2.18 16.27
N ILE A 165 0.82 -1.78 16.21
CA ILE A 165 1.93 -2.63 15.77
C ILE A 165 2.01 -3.85 16.67
N LYS A 166 2.04 -3.63 17.99
CA LYS A 166 2.14 -4.67 19.02
C LYS A 166 1.03 -5.73 18.91
N SER A 167 -0.17 -5.33 18.50
CA SER A 167 -1.30 -6.25 18.30
C SER A 167 -1.14 -7.15 17.05
N LYS A 168 -0.23 -6.80 16.14
CA LYS A 168 -0.06 -7.46 14.82
C LYS A 168 1.21 -8.29 14.69
N ILE A 169 2.17 -8.11 15.58
CA ILE A 169 3.48 -8.78 15.53
C ILE A 169 3.67 -9.72 16.72
N ASN A 170 4.56 -10.70 16.58
CA ASN A 170 5.07 -11.45 17.72
C ASN A 170 6.07 -10.57 18.49
N GLN A 171 5.73 -10.25 19.74
CA GLN A 171 6.50 -9.33 20.59
C GLN A 171 7.86 -9.91 21.06
N GLU A 172 8.06 -11.22 20.95
CA GLU A 172 9.33 -11.87 21.27
C GLU A 172 10.38 -11.66 20.18
N LEU A 173 9.93 -11.37 18.95
CA LEU A 173 10.81 -11.16 17.81
C LEU A 173 11.31 -9.72 17.74
N LYS A 174 12.54 -9.58 17.23
CA LYS A 174 13.18 -8.27 17.08
C LYS A 174 12.64 -7.52 15.88
N ILE A 175 12.53 -6.20 16.02
CA ILE A 175 12.25 -5.29 14.92
C ILE A 175 13.58 -4.61 14.54
N LEU A 176 13.98 -4.74 13.29
CA LEU A 176 15.19 -4.11 12.76
C LEU A 176 14.82 -2.76 12.14
N GLY A 177 15.45 -1.70 12.57
CA GLY A 177 15.26 -0.34 12.01
C GLY A 177 16.59 0.32 11.68
N ASP A 178 16.54 1.38 10.89
CA ASP A 178 17.69 2.23 10.64
C ASP A 178 18.01 3.17 11.83
N LYS A 179 18.96 4.08 11.65
CA LYS A 179 19.36 5.03 12.70
C LYS A 179 18.26 5.99 13.15
N ALA A 180 17.22 6.19 12.35
CA ALA A 180 16.10 7.05 12.72
C ALA A 180 15.28 6.47 13.90
N TYR A 181 15.45 5.18 14.21
CA TYR A 181 14.75 4.48 15.28
C TYR A 181 15.56 4.30 16.58
N VAL A 182 16.73 4.92 16.67
CA VAL A 182 17.58 4.87 17.89
C VAL A 182 16.79 5.34 19.10
N GLY A 183 16.92 4.59 20.22
CA GLY A 183 16.23 4.86 21.48
C GLY A 183 14.83 4.26 21.55
N LEU A 184 14.56 3.20 20.76
CA LEU A 184 13.37 2.35 20.84
C LEU A 184 13.71 0.91 21.26
N GLU A 185 14.78 0.76 22.03
CA GLU A 185 15.24 -0.57 22.48
C GLU A 185 14.22 -1.23 23.42
N LYS A 186 13.46 -0.44 24.17
CA LYS A 186 12.36 -0.91 25.05
C LYS A 186 11.21 -1.53 24.28
N GLU A 187 10.98 -1.06 23.05
CA GLU A 187 9.98 -1.57 22.11
C GLU A 187 10.54 -2.71 21.23
N ASN A 188 11.65 -3.31 21.65
CA ASN A 188 12.35 -4.39 20.95
C ASN A 188 12.88 -4.02 19.56
N VAL A 189 13.08 -2.73 19.29
CA VAL A 189 13.70 -2.24 18.04
C VAL A 189 15.21 -2.25 18.17
N LYS A 190 15.88 -2.97 17.28
CA LYS A 190 17.34 -2.94 17.12
C LYS A 190 17.71 -2.09 15.92
N THR A 191 18.58 -1.13 16.14
CA THR A 191 19.15 -0.32 15.06
C THR A 191 20.52 -0.88 14.65
N SER A 192 20.78 -0.93 13.33
CA SER A 192 22.06 -1.38 12.84
C SER A 192 23.13 -0.33 13.06
N ASN A 193 24.21 -0.68 13.72
CA ASN A 193 25.48 0.01 13.53
C ASN A 193 26.01 -0.32 12.14
N ARG A 194 26.53 0.67 11.39
CA ARG A 194 26.99 0.59 9.98
C ARG A 194 27.89 -0.60 9.60
N LYS A 195 28.32 -1.41 10.57
CA LYS A 195 29.25 -2.53 10.36
C LYS A 195 28.60 -3.90 10.12
N VAL A 196 27.28 -4.04 10.24
CA VAL A 196 26.62 -5.37 10.28
C VAL A 196 25.88 -5.75 8.99
N PHE A 197 25.55 -4.82 8.11
CA PHE A 197 24.95 -5.15 6.81
C PHE A 197 26.00 -5.14 5.70
N LYS A 198 26.82 -6.17 5.65
CA LYS A 198 27.34 -6.68 4.38
C LYS A 198 26.24 -7.64 3.86
N TYR A 199 25.56 -7.22 2.80
CA TYR A 199 24.75 -8.16 2.02
C TYR A 199 25.66 -9.29 1.52
N PRO A 200 25.17 -10.55 1.53
CA PRO A 200 25.88 -11.63 0.88
C PRO A 200 26.01 -11.40 -0.61
#